data_d219f4dce0250b438fe96a25f0953253
#
_entry.id   d219f4dce0250b438fe96a25f0953253
#
_cell.length_a   1.000
_cell.length_b   1.000
_cell.length_c   1.000
_cell.angle_alpha   90.00
_cell.angle_beta   90.00
_cell.angle_gamma   90.00
#
_symmetry.space_group_name_H-M   'P 1'
#
loop_
_entity.id
_entity.type
_entity.pdbx_description
1 polymer ?
#
loop_
_entity_poly.entity_id
_entity_poly.type
_entity_poly.pdbx_seq_one_letter_code
_entity_poly.pdbx_strand_id
1 'polypeptide(L)'
;KNTCLLLDFPFRQMNLVLSHDEGRRRDAVQAQIALAVALLLMMPVRASNLVGLHIERHIQRTRSGKKGAVHVVIPGHEVKNEEDLEFELPKEVVQLLDRYLNAYHPRLTDEPSPWLFPGRSPGEHKAVITLGEQVKAHVFKATGLHMNLHLFRHTAAKLYLDAMPGGYEVVRRLLGHKSRD
;
A
#
# COMPACT_ATOMS: atom_id res chain seq x y z
N LYS A 1 -3.67 -19.62 8.87
CA LYS A 1 -3.12 -18.94 10.08
C LYS A 1 -2.23 -17.74 9.71
N ASN A 2 -1.21 -17.92 8.87
CA ASN A 2 -0.28 -16.85 8.49
C ASN A 2 -0.94 -15.72 7.69
N THR A 3 -1.88 -16.05 6.80
CA THR A 3 -2.62 -15.06 6.00
C THR A 3 -3.47 -14.13 6.88
N CYS A 4 -4.15 -14.68 7.91
CA CYS A 4 -4.91 -13.85 8.85
C CYS A 4 -4.01 -12.86 9.61
N LEU A 5 -2.81 -13.31 10.04
CA LEU A 5 -1.85 -12.43 10.70
C LEU A 5 -1.42 -11.26 9.80
N LEU A 6 -1.23 -11.52 8.49
CA LEU A 6 -0.88 -10.47 7.53
C LEU A 6 -2.03 -9.52 7.25
N LEU A 7 -3.27 -10.03 7.12
CA LEU A 7 -4.46 -9.21 6.88
C LEU A 7 -4.79 -8.32 8.08
N ASP A 8 -4.57 -8.81 9.30
CA ASP A 8 -4.81 -8.06 10.54
C ASP A 8 -3.71 -7.05 10.87
N PHE A 9 -2.49 -7.29 10.37
CA PHE A 9 -1.31 -6.48 10.71
C PHE A 9 -1.53 -4.97 10.51
N PRO A 10 -2.02 -4.47 9.37
CA PRO A 10 -2.18 -3.02 9.14
C PRO A 10 -3.06 -2.35 10.19
N PHE A 11 -4.16 -2.98 10.54
CA PHE A 11 -5.14 -2.43 11.48
C PHE A 11 -4.63 -2.49 12.92
N ARG A 12 -4.02 -3.59 13.31
CA ARG A 12 -3.37 -3.74 14.63
C ARG A 12 -2.23 -2.74 14.80
N GLN A 13 -1.38 -2.59 13.77
CA GLN A 13 -0.26 -1.65 13.79
C GLN A 13 -0.75 -0.21 13.90
N MET A 14 -1.78 0.18 13.14
CA MET A 14 -2.37 1.52 13.22
C MET A 14 -2.98 1.79 14.60
N ASN A 15 -3.67 0.81 15.19
CA ASN A 15 -4.24 0.94 16.53
C ASN A 15 -3.16 1.07 17.61
N LEU A 16 -2.04 0.34 17.49
CA LEU A 16 -0.90 0.50 18.37
C LEU A 16 -0.28 1.90 18.29
N VAL A 17 -0.13 2.42 17.06
CA VAL A 17 0.35 3.79 16.88
C VAL A 17 -0.58 4.80 17.54
N LEU A 18 -1.89 4.66 17.35
CA LEU A 18 -2.89 5.54 17.99
C LEU A 18 -2.85 5.52 19.50
N SER A 19 -2.68 4.35 20.10
CA SER A 19 -2.68 4.20 21.56
C SER A 19 -1.41 4.72 22.25
N HIS A 20 -0.30 4.86 21.49
CA HIS A 20 1.01 5.27 21.99
C HIS A 20 1.61 6.45 21.22
N ASP A 21 0.77 7.24 20.53
CA ASP A 21 1.22 8.37 19.71
C ASP A 21 1.81 9.47 20.59
N GLU A 22 3.11 9.66 20.51
CA GLU A 22 3.85 10.71 21.20
C GLU A 22 4.15 11.92 20.28
N GLY A 23 3.53 11.99 19.11
CA GLY A 23 3.73 13.05 18.12
C GLY A 23 5.07 12.96 17.37
N ARG A 24 5.82 11.88 17.54
CA ARG A 24 7.14 11.71 16.96
C ARG A 24 7.07 11.28 15.50
N ARG A 25 8.10 11.62 14.73
CA ARG A 25 8.26 11.13 13.35
C ARG A 25 8.27 9.59 13.26
N ARG A 26 8.77 8.91 14.30
CA ARG A 26 8.74 7.44 14.39
C ARG A 26 7.34 6.88 14.33
N ASP A 27 6.37 7.52 14.97
CA ASP A 27 4.97 7.08 15.00
C ASP A 27 4.35 7.23 13.61
N ALA A 28 4.67 8.33 12.91
CA ALA A 28 4.27 8.53 11.52
C ALA A 28 4.87 7.48 10.55
N VAL A 29 6.11 7.06 10.78
CA VAL A 29 6.73 5.97 10.00
C VAL A 29 6.01 4.65 10.25
N GLN A 30 5.62 4.35 11.48
CA GLN A 30 4.87 3.13 11.79
C GLN A 30 3.47 3.14 11.15
N ALA A 31 2.78 4.28 11.16
CA ALA A 31 1.51 4.46 10.44
C ALA A 31 1.68 4.31 8.92
N GLN A 32 2.76 4.84 8.36
CA GLN A 32 3.12 4.67 6.96
C GLN A 32 3.31 3.20 6.58
N ILE A 33 3.97 2.41 7.44
CA ILE A 33 4.18 0.98 7.20
C ILE A 33 2.84 0.23 7.26
N ALA A 34 1.96 0.58 8.21
CA ALA A 34 0.62 0.00 8.28
C ALA A 34 -0.14 0.20 6.96
N LEU A 35 -0.16 1.44 6.44
CA LEU A 35 -0.79 1.73 5.14
C LEU A 35 -0.10 1.00 3.99
N ALA A 36 1.23 0.99 3.94
CA ALA A 36 1.97 0.31 2.87
C ALA A 36 1.61 -1.18 2.79
N VAL A 37 1.54 -1.86 3.94
CA VAL A 37 1.16 -3.29 4.00
C VAL A 37 -0.31 -3.49 3.60
N ALA A 38 -1.23 -2.61 4.03
CA ALA A 38 -2.63 -2.69 3.60
C ALA A 38 -2.75 -2.61 2.06
N LEU A 39 -2.07 -1.64 1.44
CA LEU A 39 -2.07 -1.48 -0.01
C LEU A 39 -1.40 -2.64 -0.74
N LEU A 40 -0.28 -3.16 -0.21
CA LEU A 40 0.40 -4.32 -0.78
C LEU A 40 -0.45 -5.60 -0.77
N LEU A 41 -1.33 -5.75 0.21
CA LEU A 41 -2.25 -6.89 0.30
C LEU A 41 -3.46 -6.76 -0.64
N MET A 42 -3.87 -5.52 -0.94
CA MET A 42 -5.02 -5.24 -1.83
C MET A 42 -4.61 -5.09 -3.29
N MET A 43 -3.39 -4.64 -3.54
CA MET A 43 -2.91 -4.31 -4.88
C MET A 43 -1.62 -5.08 -5.20
N PRO A 44 -1.63 -6.04 -6.12
CA PRO A 44 -0.43 -6.79 -6.52
C PRO A 44 0.50 -5.95 -7.43
N VAL A 45 0.78 -4.71 -7.05
CA VAL A 45 1.65 -3.79 -7.78
C VAL A 45 3.14 -4.03 -7.52
N ARG A 46 4.00 -3.52 -8.39
CA ARG A 46 5.44 -3.51 -8.14
C ARG A 46 5.79 -2.51 -7.05
N ALA A 47 6.87 -2.79 -6.33
CA ALA A 47 7.34 -1.91 -5.26
C ALA A 47 7.65 -0.48 -5.74
N SER A 48 8.17 -0.32 -6.96
CA SER A 48 8.38 0.99 -7.59
C SER A 48 7.08 1.76 -7.80
N ASN A 49 6.00 1.09 -8.23
CA ASN A 49 4.69 1.72 -8.39
C ASN A 49 4.10 2.11 -7.02
N LEU A 50 4.30 1.28 -5.99
CA LEU A 50 3.82 1.61 -4.64
C LEU A 50 4.47 2.87 -4.09
N VAL A 51 5.81 2.96 -4.11
CA VAL A 51 6.53 4.14 -3.59
C VAL A 51 6.29 5.39 -4.43
N GLY A 52 6.03 5.23 -5.74
CA GLY A 52 5.71 6.31 -6.67
C GLY A 52 4.25 6.75 -6.66
N LEU A 53 3.43 6.31 -5.69
CA LEU A 53 2.05 6.78 -5.58
C LEU A 53 2.00 8.26 -5.20
N HIS A 54 1.39 9.05 -6.09
CA HIS A 54 1.14 10.48 -5.90
C HIS A 54 -0.30 10.68 -5.39
N ILE A 55 -0.46 11.45 -4.31
CA ILE A 55 -1.75 11.59 -3.62
C ILE A 55 -2.85 12.11 -4.56
N GLU A 56 -2.59 13.21 -5.27
CA GLU A 56 -3.61 13.84 -6.12
C GLU A 56 -3.82 13.13 -7.45
N ARG A 57 -2.76 12.52 -8.03
CA ARG A 57 -2.84 11.89 -9.36
C ARG A 57 -3.38 10.46 -9.31
N HIS A 58 -2.99 9.70 -8.30
CA HIS A 58 -3.28 8.27 -8.26
C HIS A 58 -4.44 7.92 -7.31
N ILE A 59 -4.76 8.76 -6.31
CA ILE A 59 -5.86 8.49 -5.38
C ILE A 59 -7.09 9.29 -5.82
N GLN A 60 -8.02 8.58 -6.46
CA GLN A 60 -9.25 9.17 -6.99
C GLN A 60 -10.43 8.88 -6.08
N ARG A 61 -11.17 9.94 -5.73
CA ARG A 61 -12.37 9.85 -4.89
C ARG A 61 -13.60 10.19 -5.73
N THR A 62 -14.49 9.22 -5.88
CA THR A 62 -15.76 9.44 -6.58
C THR A 62 -16.82 9.94 -5.60
N ARG A 63 -17.56 10.99 -5.97
CA ARG A 63 -18.66 11.55 -5.18
C ARG A 63 -20.01 10.91 -5.51
N SER A 64 -20.07 9.79 -6.20
CA SER A 64 -21.32 9.19 -6.64
C SER A 64 -22.00 8.42 -5.51
N GLY A 65 -23.15 8.94 -5.05
CA GLY A 65 -24.01 8.29 -4.06
C GLY A 65 -23.64 8.52 -2.59
N LYS A 66 -24.38 7.88 -1.68
CA LYS A 66 -24.21 7.98 -0.21
C LYS A 66 -22.89 7.39 0.33
N LYS A 67 -22.09 6.74 -0.51
CA LYS A 67 -20.79 6.16 -0.17
C LYS A 67 -19.83 6.39 -1.33
N GLY A 68 -19.07 7.47 -1.28
CA GLY A 68 -17.99 7.70 -2.25
C GLY A 68 -16.96 6.56 -2.22
N ALA A 69 -16.61 6.01 -3.39
CA ALA A 69 -15.54 5.04 -3.53
C ALA A 69 -14.18 5.74 -3.66
N VAL A 70 -13.12 5.09 -3.20
CA VAL A 70 -11.73 5.51 -3.38
C VAL A 70 -11.02 4.48 -4.24
N HIS A 71 -10.45 4.94 -5.35
CA HIS A 71 -9.70 4.12 -6.29
C HIS A 71 -8.24 4.55 -6.30
N VAL A 72 -7.33 3.59 -6.40
CA VAL A 72 -5.95 3.83 -6.77
C VAL A 72 -5.82 3.53 -8.26
N VAL A 73 -5.50 4.55 -9.05
CA VAL A 73 -5.35 4.46 -10.52
C VAL A 73 -3.91 4.78 -10.89
N ILE A 74 -3.23 3.84 -11.55
CA ILE A 74 -1.86 4.01 -12.04
C ILE A 74 -1.89 3.92 -13.56
N PRO A 75 -1.59 5.00 -14.29
CA PRO A 75 -1.61 5.01 -15.74
C PRO A 75 -0.60 4.01 -16.35
N GLY A 76 -0.94 3.43 -17.48
CA GLY A 76 -0.13 2.40 -18.15
C GLY A 76 1.30 2.85 -18.44
N HIS A 77 1.51 4.11 -18.83
CA HIS A 77 2.85 4.64 -19.08
C HIS A 77 3.77 4.67 -17.84
N GLU A 78 3.22 4.55 -16.63
CA GLU A 78 3.95 4.41 -15.36
C GLU A 78 4.16 2.93 -14.97
N VAL A 79 3.59 2.00 -15.72
CA VAL A 79 3.62 0.56 -15.45
C VAL A 79 4.44 -0.17 -16.52
N LYS A 80 5.29 -1.12 -16.11
CA LYS A 80 6.21 -1.83 -17.01
C LYS A 80 5.53 -2.52 -18.20
N ASN A 81 4.28 -2.96 -18.04
CA ASN A 81 3.49 -3.64 -19.09
C ASN A 81 2.54 -2.69 -19.86
N GLU A 82 2.64 -1.37 -19.60
CA GLU A 82 1.89 -0.32 -20.31
C GLU A 82 0.35 -0.47 -20.21
N GLU A 83 -0.15 -1.20 -19.23
CA GLU A 83 -1.58 -1.34 -18.96
C GLU A 83 -1.97 -0.52 -17.73
N ASP A 84 -3.08 0.23 -17.82
CA ASP A 84 -3.64 0.96 -16.68
C ASP A 84 -4.01 -0.01 -15.56
N LEU A 85 -3.69 0.37 -14.34
CA LEU A 85 -4.07 -0.37 -13.14
C LEU A 85 -5.06 0.45 -12.33
N GLU A 86 -6.19 -0.17 -11.97
CA GLU A 86 -7.21 0.44 -11.14
C GLU A 86 -7.64 -0.53 -10.04
N PHE A 87 -7.66 -0.05 -8.79
CA PHE A 87 -8.05 -0.81 -7.62
C PHE A 87 -9.00 0.01 -6.75
N GLU A 88 -10.19 -0.51 -6.49
CA GLU A 88 -11.08 0.05 -5.48
C GLU A 88 -10.61 -0.37 -4.09
N LEU A 89 -10.47 0.59 -3.19
CA LEU A 89 -10.03 0.32 -1.82
C LEU A 89 -11.23 -0.05 -0.93
N PRO A 90 -11.14 -1.13 -0.14
CA PRO A 90 -12.13 -1.45 0.88
C PRO A 90 -12.27 -0.30 1.89
N LYS A 91 -13.46 -0.14 2.46
CA LYS A 91 -13.80 0.94 3.39
C LYS A 91 -12.81 1.04 4.57
N GLU A 92 -12.38 -0.08 5.09
CA GLU A 92 -11.44 -0.16 6.21
C GLU A 92 -10.06 0.38 5.82
N VAL A 93 -9.62 0.10 4.59
CA VAL A 93 -8.36 0.62 4.04
C VAL A 93 -8.47 2.11 3.75
N VAL A 94 -9.64 2.58 3.27
CA VAL A 94 -9.91 4.03 3.10
C VAL A 94 -9.81 4.76 4.43
N GLN A 95 -10.38 4.23 5.50
CA GLN A 95 -10.29 4.82 6.85
C GLN A 95 -8.84 4.89 7.34
N LEU A 96 -8.05 3.86 7.06
CA LEU A 96 -6.62 3.82 7.40
C LEU A 96 -5.84 4.85 6.58
N LEU A 97 -6.13 4.97 5.29
CA LEU A 97 -5.56 5.98 4.40
C LEU A 97 -5.88 7.41 4.87
N ASP A 98 -7.15 7.70 5.17
CA ASP A 98 -7.57 9.02 5.63
C ASP A 98 -6.90 9.41 6.94
N ARG A 99 -6.81 8.48 7.88
CA ARG A 99 -6.12 8.69 9.15
C ARG A 99 -4.64 8.95 8.94
N TYR A 100 -3.99 8.17 8.10
CA TYR A 100 -2.59 8.38 7.75
C TYR A 100 -2.36 9.75 7.13
N LEU A 101 -3.14 10.14 6.12
CA LEU A 101 -2.99 11.40 5.42
C LEU A 101 -3.22 12.62 6.34
N ASN A 102 -4.19 12.54 7.24
CA ASN A 102 -4.56 13.66 8.11
C ASN A 102 -3.65 13.82 9.33
N ALA A 103 -3.24 12.70 9.95
CA ALA A 103 -2.55 12.74 11.24
C ALA A 103 -1.05 12.47 11.16
N TYR A 104 -0.59 11.66 10.21
CA TYR A 104 0.78 11.14 10.21
C TYR A 104 1.62 11.60 9.02
N HIS A 105 1.05 11.67 7.83
CA HIS A 105 1.76 12.10 6.63
C HIS A 105 2.45 13.46 6.78
N PRO A 106 1.82 14.50 7.36
CA PRO A 106 2.47 15.81 7.55
C PRO A 106 3.69 15.78 8.49
N ARG A 107 3.84 14.73 9.30
CA ARG A 107 4.98 14.58 10.23
C ARG A 107 6.20 13.92 9.60
N LEU A 108 6.10 13.45 8.35
CA LEU A 108 7.19 12.73 7.68
C LEU A 108 8.19 13.64 6.99
N THR A 109 7.77 14.86 6.64
CA THR A 109 8.58 15.86 5.96
C THR A 109 8.31 17.23 6.55
N ASP A 110 9.32 18.12 6.47
CA ASP A 110 9.20 19.51 6.96
C ASP A 110 8.34 20.35 6.01
N GLU A 111 8.29 19.98 4.72
CA GLU A 111 7.48 20.63 3.69
C GLU A 111 6.39 19.69 3.17
N PRO A 112 5.26 20.20 2.67
CA PRO A 112 4.22 19.39 2.05
C PRO A 112 4.77 18.51 0.92
N SER A 113 4.47 17.23 0.95
CA SER A 113 4.89 16.28 -0.07
C SER A 113 3.69 15.75 -0.86
N PRO A 114 3.77 15.69 -2.21
CA PRO A 114 2.70 15.12 -3.03
C PRO A 114 2.72 13.59 -3.04
N TRP A 115 3.79 12.97 -2.51
CA TRP A 115 3.96 11.53 -2.51
C TRP A 115 3.25 10.88 -1.33
N LEU A 116 2.53 9.80 -1.58
CA LEU A 116 1.90 9.02 -0.49
C LEU A 116 2.95 8.47 0.49
N PHE A 117 4.12 8.11 -0.03
CA PHE A 117 5.27 7.66 0.74
C PHE A 117 6.45 8.63 0.52
N PRO A 118 6.50 9.75 1.25
CA PRO A 118 7.54 10.74 1.06
C PRO A 118 8.93 10.22 1.45
N GLY A 119 9.94 10.65 0.71
CA GLY A 119 11.34 10.43 0.99
C GLY A 119 11.89 11.36 2.07
N ARG A 120 13.20 11.32 2.25
CA ARG A 120 13.91 12.28 3.13
C ARG A 120 14.17 13.62 2.45
N SER A 121 14.51 13.57 1.17
CA SER A 121 14.76 14.77 0.38
C SER A 121 13.45 15.41 -0.05
N PRO A 122 13.32 16.74 0.00
CA PRO A 122 12.17 17.47 -0.50
C PRO A 122 11.85 17.08 -1.95
N GLY A 123 10.57 16.85 -2.25
CA GLY A 123 10.10 16.51 -3.59
C GLY A 123 10.33 15.06 -4.05
N GLU A 124 10.99 14.23 -3.25
CA GLU A 124 11.26 12.84 -3.58
C GLU A 124 10.32 11.87 -2.83
N HIS A 125 9.98 10.76 -3.46
CA HIS A 125 9.32 9.65 -2.77
C HIS A 125 10.34 8.76 -2.04
N LYS A 126 9.86 7.94 -1.12
CA LYS A 126 10.68 6.98 -0.38
C LYS A 126 11.34 5.97 -1.32
N ALA A 127 12.61 5.65 -1.07
CA ALA A 127 13.30 4.62 -1.80
C ALA A 127 12.70 3.23 -1.54
N VAL A 128 12.60 2.40 -2.59
CA VAL A 128 12.07 1.02 -2.51
C VAL A 128 12.79 0.20 -1.44
N ILE A 129 14.12 0.30 -1.40
CA ILE A 129 14.95 -0.42 -0.42
C ILE A 129 14.58 0.00 1.01
N THR A 130 14.45 1.29 1.26
CA THR A 130 14.09 1.80 2.60
C THR A 130 12.71 1.32 3.05
N LEU A 131 11.71 1.41 2.17
CA LEU A 131 10.37 0.90 2.48
C LEU A 131 10.41 -0.61 2.71
N GLY A 132 11.13 -1.35 1.86
CA GLY A 132 11.25 -2.80 1.93
C GLY A 132 11.84 -3.28 3.26
N GLU A 133 12.93 -2.67 3.72
CA GLU A 133 13.54 -3.03 5.01
C GLU A 133 12.66 -2.64 6.21
N GLN A 134 11.97 -1.50 6.14
CA GLN A 134 11.03 -1.09 7.17
C GLN A 134 9.84 -2.05 7.27
N VAL A 135 9.22 -2.40 6.15
CA VAL A 135 8.10 -3.37 6.10
C VAL A 135 8.54 -4.72 6.64
N LYS A 136 9.67 -5.25 6.15
CA LYS A 136 10.23 -6.53 6.59
C LYS A 136 10.44 -6.58 8.11
N ALA A 137 11.09 -5.56 8.68
CA ALA A 137 11.39 -5.50 10.11
C ALA A 137 10.11 -5.43 10.96
N HIS A 138 9.14 -4.58 10.60
CA HIS A 138 7.92 -4.40 11.38
C HIS A 138 6.98 -5.61 11.29
N VAL A 139 6.83 -6.19 10.09
CA VAL A 139 6.01 -7.39 9.91
C VAL A 139 6.62 -8.56 10.67
N PHE A 140 7.93 -8.76 10.58
CA PHE A 140 8.60 -9.82 11.35
C PHE A 140 8.42 -9.64 12.86
N LYS A 141 8.65 -8.43 13.37
CA LYS A 141 8.48 -8.12 14.80
C LYS A 141 7.06 -8.42 15.30
N ALA A 142 6.05 -8.13 14.50
CA ALA A 142 4.64 -8.25 14.89
C ALA A 142 4.06 -9.66 14.69
N THR A 143 4.57 -10.42 13.70
CA THR A 143 3.96 -11.67 13.24
C THR A 143 4.90 -12.87 13.25
N GLY A 144 6.21 -12.65 13.32
CA GLY A 144 7.24 -13.67 13.13
C GLY A 144 7.43 -14.10 11.66
N LEU A 145 6.74 -13.46 10.72
CA LEU A 145 6.79 -13.84 9.30
C LEU A 145 7.87 -13.04 8.55
N HIS A 146 8.69 -13.74 7.79
CA HIS A 146 9.68 -13.14 6.90
C HIS A 146 8.99 -12.73 5.58
N MET A 147 8.61 -11.45 5.48
CA MET A 147 7.97 -10.89 4.29
C MET A 147 8.85 -9.82 3.66
N ASN A 148 8.90 -9.81 2.33
CA ASN A 148 9.45 -8.72 1.54
C ASN A 148 8.40 -8.20 0.55
N LEU A 149 8.66 -7.06 -0.11
CA LEU A 149 7.68 -6.43 -1.00
C LEU A 149 7.26 -7.35 -2.17
N HIS A 150 8.18 -8.19 -2.64
CA HIS A 150 7.88 -9.13 -3.72
C HIS A 150 6.94 -10.27 -3.26
N LEU A 151 7.15 -10.81 -2.06
CA LEU A 151 6.26 -11.82 -1.49
C LEU A 151 4.86 -11.28 -1.23
N PHE A 152 4.72 -10.02 -0.81
CA PHE A 152 3.41 -9.39 -0.68
C PHE A 152 2.65 -9.36 -2.00
N ARG A 153 3.33 -9.05 -3.10
CA ARG A 153 2.72 -9.05 -4.43
C ARG A 153 2.16 -10.43 -4.81
N HIS A 154 2.91 -11.49 -4.54
CA HIS A 154 2.43 -12.87 -4.76
C HIS A 154 1.30 -13.24 -3.81
N THR A 155 1.38 -12.80 -2.56
CA THR A 155 0.32 -13.03 -1.56
C THR A 155 -0.98 -12.34 -1.98
N ALA A 156 -0.93 -11.08 -2.42
CA ALA A 156 -2.09 -10.36 -2.92
C ALA A 156 -2.71 -11.05 -4.15
N ALA A 157 -1.88 -11.50 -5.09
CA ALA A 157 -2.34 -12.26 -6.26
C ALA A 157 -3.05 -13.57 -5.86
N LYS A 158 -2.50 -14.29 -4.89
CA LYS A 158 -3.13 -15.50 -4.36
C LYS A 158 -4.46 -15.20 -3.67
N LEU A 159 -4.52 -14.18 -2.81
CA LEU A 159 -5.75 -13.76 -2.14
C LEU A 159 -6.85 -13.42 -3.15
N TYR A 160 -6.49 -12.73 -4.22
CA TYR A 160 -7.42 -12.42 -5.29
C TYR A 160 -7.96 -13.68 -5.97
N LEU A 161 -7.09 -14.65 -6.29
CA LEU A 161 -7.50 -15.92 -6.90
C LEU A 161 -8.38 -16.78 -5.97
N ASP A 162 -8.06 -16.79 -4.67
CA ASP A 162 -8.84 -17.51 -3.66
C ASP A 162 -10.25 -16.90 -3.53
N ALA A 163 -10.38 -15.57 -3.67
CA ALA A 163 -11.66 -14.87 -3.63
C ALA A 163 -12.45 -14.96 -4.94
N MET A 164 -11.77 -15.07 -6.08
CA MET A 164 -12.35 -15.11 -7.44
C MET A 164 -11.74 -16.26 -8.24
N PRO A 165 -12.19 -17.50 -8.02
CA PRO A 165 -11.79 -18.64 -8.83
C PRO A 165 -12.12 -18.40 -10.30
N GLY A 166 -11.13 -18.46 -11.19
CA GLY A 166 -11.25 -18.08 -12.60
C GLY A 166 -10.63 -16.73 -12.97
N GLY A 167 -10.25 -15.92 -11.98
CA GLY A 167 -9.56 -14.65 -12.20
C GLY A 167 -8.07 -14.78 -12.61
N TYR A 168 -7.63 -15.97 -13.03
CA TYR A 168 -6.22 -16.24 -13.35
C TYR A 168 -5.65 -15.29 -14.42
N GLU A 169 -6.43 -14.98 -15.44
CA GLU A 169 -6.01 -14.08 -16.52
C GLU A 169 -5.78 -12.63 -15.99
N VAL A 170 -6.67 -12.18 -15.11
CA VAL A 170 -6.53 -10.86 -14.46
C VAL A 170 -5.24 -10.81 -13.63
N VAL A 171 -5.00 -11.84 -12.82
CA VAL A 171 -3.78 -11.92 -12.00
C VAL A 171 -2.53 -12.01 -12.86
N ARG A 172 -2.57 -12.77 -13.96
CA ARG A 172 -1.48 -12.89 -14.92
C ARG A 172 -1.11 -11.52 -15.49
N ARG A 173 -2.08 -10.71 -15.89
CA ARG A 173 -1.89 -9.33 -16.37
C ARG A 173 -1.31 -8.45 -15.26
N LEU A 174 -1.91 -8.46 -14.08
CA LEU A 174 -1.44 -7.69 -12.92
C LEU A 174 0.01 -8.02 -12.55
N LEU A 175 0.40 -9.29 -12.62
CA LEU A 175 1.77 -9.72 -12.39
C LEU A 175 2.71 -9.45 -13.56
N GLY A 176 2.18 -9.07 -14.74
CA GLY A 176 2.95 -8.75 -15.94
C GLY A 176 3.71 -9.96 -16.47
N HIS A 177 3.16 -11.17 -16.31
CA HIS A 177 3.66 -12.36 -16.96
C HIS A 177 3.18 -12.37 -18.41
N LYS A 178 4.07 -12.08 -19.35
CA LYS A 178 3.79 -12.31 -20.77
C LYS A 178 3.62 -13.82 -20.98
N SER A 179 2.61 -14.22 -21.80
CA SER A 179 2.54 -15.61 -22.29
C SER A 179 3.87 -15.94 -22.97
N ARG A 180 4.46 -17.07 -22.62
CA ARG A 180 5.38 -17.73 -23.54
C ARG A 180 4.51 -18.38 -24.59
N ASP A 181 4.40 -17.76 -25.77
CA ASP A 181 4.02 -18.46 -26.98
C ASP A 181 5.13 -19.43 -27.35
#